data_5bfafafbb88cafd42d6713a83cb73191
#
_entry.id   5bfafafbb88cafd42d6713a83cb73191
#
_cell.length_a   1.000
_cell.length_b   1.000
_cell.length_c   1.000
_cell.angle_alpha   90.00
_cell.angle_beta   90.00
_cell.angle_gamma   90.00
#
_symmetry.space_group_name_H-M   'P 1'
#
loop_
_entity.id
_entity.type
_entity.pdbx_description
1 polymer ?
#
loop_
_entity_poly.entity_id
_entity_poly.type
_entity_poly.pdbx_seq_one_letter_code
_entity_poly.pdbx_strand_id
1 'polypeptide(L)'
;KMTPYSENGSPLILPAKVSKQSYRPAQSNIPNDKQVRVFLKKLVSNYVGKTGVVPPIGIKELREHAVAVLKEARLEGKYENYTAILVSNQAWRDTLAQIPYDRRLLLLPKCLRVEERCPAPFDEFGLLCKECGLCSIQDLSVEAERLGYAVLVAEGSAIVRQMIETGKIEAVVGVSCINVLEKCFPHMEAAAIPGVAIPLLQDDCVNTTVDLDWVWDLIHLTSDDK
;
A
#
# COMPACT_ATOMS: atom_id res chain seq x y z
N LYS A 1 10.93 -22.31 0.48
CA LYS A 1 11.14 -21.24 -0.53
C LYS A 1 10.46 -21.70 -1.80
N MET A 2 9.21 -21.29 -1.98
CA MET A 2 8.50 -21.54 -3.24
C MET A 2 8.93 -20.44 -4.20
N THR A 3 9.52 -20.83 -5.33
CA THR A 3 9.71 -19.93 -6.46
C THR A 3 8.36 -19.74 -7.13
N PRO A 4 7.90 -18.53 -7.38
CA PRO A 4 6.67 -18.34 -8.13
C PRO A 4 6.89 -18.77 -9.58
N TYR A 5 6.08 -19.70 -10.04
CA TYR A 5 6.04 -20.13 -11.45
C TYR A 5 4.74 -19.62 -12.08
N SER A 6 4.81 -19.24 -13.36
CA SER A 6 3.60 -19.04 -14.17
C SER A 6 2.88 -20.39 -14.34
N GLU A 7 1.58 -20.38 -14.70
CA GLU A 7 0.80 -21.59 -14.95
C GLU A 7 1.43 -22.52 -16.01
N ASN A 8 2.35 -22.03 -16.84
CA ASN A 8 3.10 -22.78 -17.85
C ASN A 8 4.45 -23.29 -17.36
N GLY A 9 4.72 -23.25 -16.05
CA GLY A 9 5.99 -23.75 -15.49
C GLY A 9 7.22 -22.88 -15.79
N SER A 10 7.08 -21.76 -16.49
CA SER A 10 8.17 -20.82 -16.69
C SER A 10 8.37 -20.02 -15.41
N PRO A 11 9.62 -19.82 -14.94
CA PRO A 11 9.85 -18.96 -13.80
C PRO A 11 9.33 -17.57 -14.14
N LEU A 12 8.49 -17.00 -13.26
CA LEU A 12 8.21 -15.57 -13.30
C LEU A 12 9.56 -14.86 -13.15
N ILE A 13 10.11 -14.43 -14.27
CA ILE A 13 11.27 -13.55 -14.27
C ILE A 13 10.72 -12.20 -13.78
N LEU A 14 10.63 -12.05 -12.47
CA LEU A 14 10.54 -10.73 -11.88
C LEU A 14 11.69 -9.95 -12.49
N PRO A 15 11.43 -8.83 -13.19
CA PRO A 15 12.49 -8.07 -13.81
C PRO A 15 13.45 -7.65 -12.71
N ALA A 16 14.52 -8.39 -12.55
CA ALA A 16 15.54 -8.20 -11.51
C ALA A 16 16.22 -6.83 -11.59
N LYS A 17 15.78 -5.98 -12.52
CA LYS A 17 16.39 -4.70 -12.88
C LYS A 17 15.41 -3.57 -13.16
N VAL A 18 14.15 -3.66 -12.76
CA VAL A 18 13.35 -2.45 -12.69
C VAL A 18 14.04 -1.54 -11.69
N SER A 19 14.26 -0.30 -12.05
CA SER A 19 14.98 0.67 -11.24
C SER A 19 14.47 0.65 -9.78
N LYS A 20 15.13 -0.12 -8.94
CA LYS A 20 14.86 -0.17 -7.49
C LYS A 20 15.38 1.08 -6.79
N GLN A 21 16.00 1.98 -7.53
CA GLN A 21 16.54 3.23 -7.05
C GLN A 21 15.92 4.36 -7.85
N SER A 22 15.13 5.18 -7.18
CA SER A 22 14.73 6.48 -7.72
C SER A 22 15.84 7.49 -7.44
N TYR A 23 16.15 8.33 -8.43
CA TYR A 23 17.02 9.48 -8.26
C TYR A 23 16.30 10.66 -7.59
N ARG A 24 15.03 10.48 -7.25
CA ARG A 24 14.22 11.51 -6.60
C ARG A 24 14.51 11.57 -5.11
N PRO A 25 14.40 12.77 -4.49
CA PRO A 25 14.62 12.89 -3.06
C PRO A 25 13.65 12.03 -2.28
N ALA A 26 14.16 11.37 -1.25
CA ALA A 26 13.33 10.60 -0.33
C ALA A 26 12.45 11.54 0.49
N GLN A 27 11.26 11.07 0.86
CA GLN A 27 10.38 11.81 1.76
C GLN A 27 11.01 11.96 3.13
N SER A 28 11.05 13.19 3.65
CA SER A 28 11.64 13.49 4.96
C SER A 28 10.83 12.95 6.14
N ASN A 29 9.54 12.70 5.92
CA ASN A 29 8.57 12.19 6.90
C ASN A 29 8.41 10.66 6.87
N ILE A 30 9.23 9.96 6.08
CA ILE A 30 9.36 8.50 6.08
C ILE A 30 10.80 8.14 6.44
N PRO A 31 11.04 7.14 7.31
CA PRO A 31 12.41 6.70 7.58
C PRO A 31 13.07 6.15 6.32
N ASN A 32 14.21 6.73 5.92
CA ASN A 32 14.98 6.28 4.76
C ASN A 32 15.54 4.86 4.95
N ASP A 33 16.00 4.57 6.16
CA ASP A 33 16.55 3.26 6.48
C ASP A 33 15.43 2.20 6.52
N LYS A 34 15.57 1.16 5.70
CA LYS A 34 14.65 0.01 5.67
C LYS A 34 14.58 -0.68 7.03
N GLN A 35 15.68 -0.76 7.77
CA GLN A 35 15.70 -1.41 9.08
C GLN A 35 14.86 -0.63 10.10
N VAL A 36 14.90 0.70 10.05
CA VAL A 36 14.04 1.54 10.90
C VAL A 36 12.56 1.35 10.55
N ARG A 37 12.22 1.23 9.25
CA ARG A 37 10.84 0.94 8.85
C ARG A 37 10.37 -0.44 9.33
N VAL A 38 11.21 -1.47 9.23
CA VAL A 38 10.91 -2.81 9.73
C VAL A 38 10.77 -2.82 11.25
N PHE A 39 11.66 -2.13 11.96
CA PHE A 39 11.58 -1.96 13.40
C PHE A 39 10.26 -1.30 13.84
N LEU A 40 9.88 -0.18 13.18
CA LEU A 40 8.61 0.50 13.46
C LEU A 40 7.39 -0.38 13.21
N LYS A 41 7.35 -1.12 12.11
CA LYS A 41 6.26 -2.07 11.82
C LYS A 41 6.10 -3.09 12.96
N LYS A 42 7.22 -3.67 13.42
CA LYS A 42 7.21 -4.64 14.53
C LYS A 42 6.75 -4.01 15.85
N LEU A 43 7.23 -2.80 16.15
CA LEU A 43 6.84 -2.07 17.35
C LEU A 43 5.35 -1.74 17.34
N VAL A 44 4.82 -1.26 16.20
CA VAL A 44 3.39 -0.99 16.02
C VAL A 44 2.55 -2.24 16.19
N SER A 45 2.98 -3.38 15.61
CA SER A 45 2.27 -4.64 15.78
C SER A 45 2.14 -5.03 17.25
N ASN A 46 3.23 -4.93 18.01
CA ASN A 46 3.22 -5.20 19.44
C ASN A 46 2.36 -4.19 20.23
N TYR A 47 2.43 -2.91 19.84
CA TYR A 47 1.67 -1.85 20.47
C TYR A 47 0.16 -2.04 20.30
N VAL A 48 -0.29 -2.25 19.06
CA VAL A 48 -1.70 -2.48 18.74
C VAL A 48 -2.23 -3.73 19.44
N GLY A 49 -1.45 -4.82 19.46
CA GLY A 49 -1.83 -6.04 20.18
C GLY A 49 -1.98 -5.85 21.69
N LYS A 50 -1.20 -4.95 22.30
CA LYS A 50 -1.29 -4.64 23.73
C LYS A 50 -2.42 -3.67 24.07
N THR A 51 -2.64 -2.67 23.23
CA THR A 51 -3.61 -1.59 23.49
C THR A 51 -5.01 -1.92 23.03
N GLY A 52 -5.19 -2.95 22.19
CA GLY A 52 -6.51 -3.37 21.70
C GLY A 52 -7.16 -2.33 20.80
N VAL A 53 -6.37 -1.62 19.99
CA VAL A 53 -6.89 -0.63 19.00
C VAL A 53 -7.80 -1.32 18.01
N VAL A 54 -9.04 -0.86 17.89
CA VAL A 54 -10.08 -1.45 17.05
C VAL A 54 -10.55 -0.42 16.01
N PRO A 55 -10.51 -0.74 14.69
CA PRO A 55 -11.01 0.15 13.66
C PRO A 55 -12.57 0.13 13.60
N PRO A 56 -13.21 1.18 13.02
CA PRO A 56 -12.59 2.36 12.40
C PRO A 56 -12.01 3.33 13.44
N ILE A 57 -10.86 3.94 13.11
CA ILE A 57 -10.13 4.83 14.01
C ILE A 57 -10.02 6.21 13.36
N GLY A 58 -10.45 7.25 14.08
CA GLY A 58 -10.34 8.63 13.61
C GLY A 58 -8.90 9.11 13.49
N ILE A 59 -8.65 10.06 12.58
CA ILE A 59 -7.29 10.58 12.33
C ILE A 59 -6.64 11.17 13.59
N LYS A 60 -7.40 11.79 14.48
CA LYS A 60 -6.89 12.34 15.73
C LYS A 60 -6.36 11.23 16.63
N GLU A 61 -7.14 10.18 16.82
CA GLU A 61 -6.77 9.02 17.65
C GLU A 61 -5.57 8.28 17.04
N LEU A 62 -5.53 8.11 15.71
CA LEU A 62 -4.37 7.53 15.01
C LEU A 62 -3.08 8.31 15.30
N ARG A 63 -3.14 9.65 15.32
CA ARG A 63 -1.99 10.49 15.65
C ARG A 63 -1.56 10.35 17.09
N GLU A 64 -2.50 10.25 18.04
CA GLU A 64 -2.20 10.02 19.46
C GLU A 64 -1.45 8.69 19.65
N HIS A 65 -1.91 7.62 18.99
CA HIS A 65 -1.22 6.34 18.97
C HIS A 65 0.17 6.43 18.33
N ALA A 66 0.28 7.13 17.19
CA ALA A 66 1.55 7.32 16.49
C ALA A 66 2.59 8.04 17.36
N VAL A 67 2.18 9.09 18.07
CA VAL A 67 3.05 9.83 19.01
C VAL A 67 3.51 8.91 20.15
N ALA A 68 2.63 8.07 20.71
CA ALA A 68 2.98 7.12 21.75
C ALA A 68 4.04 6.10 21.26
N VAL A 69 3.84 5.54 20.07
CA VAL A 69 4.80 4.61 19.44
C VAL A 69 6.14 5.28 19.17
N LEU A 70 6.15 6.50 18.59
CA LEU A 70 7.39 7.22 18.32
C LEU A 70 8.17 7.55 19.58
N LYS A 71 7.49 7.89 20.66
CA LYS A 71 8.11 8.12 21.96
C LYS A 71 8.78 6.85 22.49
N GLU A 72 8.11 5.70 22.39
CA GLU A 72 8.68 4.40 22.76
C GLU A 72 9.89 4.06 21.89
N ALA A 73 9.79 4.31 20.59
CA ALA A 73 10.87 4.10 19.60
C ALA A 73 12.04 5.07 19.75
N ARG A 74 11.89 6.17 20.48
CA ARG A 74 12.85 7.30 20.56
C ARG A 74 13.17 7.88 19.17
N LEU A 75 12.16 7.99 18.31
CA LEU A 75 12.26 8.53 16.96
C LEU A 75 11.65 9.92 16.87
N GLU A 76 12.02 10.64 15.80
CA GLU A 76 11.60 12.02 15.56
C GLU A 76 10.09 12.10 15.24
N GLY A 77 9.44 13.15 15.73
CA GLY A 77 8.02 13.43 15.47
C GLY A 77 7.66 13.64 14.00
N LYS A 78 8.64 13.93 13.13
CA LYS A 78 8.40 14.04 11.68
C LYS A 78 7.84 12.73 11.05
N TYR A 79 7.99 11.58 11.72
CA TYR A 79 7.47 10.29 11.26
C TYR A 79 6.05 10.00 11.77
N GLU A 80 5.35 10.98 12.36
CA GLU A 80 4.01 10.80 12.94
C GLU A 80 3.01 10.25 11.92
N ASN A 81 2.90 10.87 10.74
CA ASN A 81 1.96 10.44 9.72
C ASN A 81 2.28 9.04 9.17
N TYR A 82 3.56 8.74 8.98
CA TYR A 82 4.00 7.39 8.60
C TYR A 82 3.60 6.36 9.67
N THR A 83 3.82 6.68 10.94
CA THR A 83 3.49 5.79 12.06
C THR A 83 1.98 5.63 12.23
N ALA A 84 1.19 6.69 12.01
CA ALA A 84 -0.27 6.63 12.00
C ALA A 84 -0.80 5.66 10.93
N ILE A 85 -0.20 5.67 9.73
CA ILE A 85 -0.50 4.69 8.68
C ILE A 85 -0.20 3.27 9.16
N LEU A 86 0.95 3.04 9.82
CA LEU A 86 1.29 1.73 10.36
C LEU A 86 0.28 1.24 11.40
N VAL A 87 -0.16 2.13 12.30
CA VAL A 87 -1.18 1.81 13.32
C VAL A 87 -2.50 1.42 12.66
N SER A 88 -2.97 2.23 11.71
CA SER A 88 -4.19 1.95 10.94
C SER A 88 -4.11 0.60 10.22
N ASN A 89 -3.02 0.36 9.49
CA ASN A 89 -2.81 -0.89 8.76
C ASN A 89 -2.82 -2.10 9.70
N GLN A 90 -2.18 -1.99 10.86
CA GLN A 90 -2.14 -3.08 11.83
C GLN A 90 -3.52 -3.35 12.44
N ALA A 91 -4.29 -2.30 12.74
CA ALA A 91 -5.63 -2.44 13.27
C ALA A 91 -6.60 -3.10 12.29
N TRP A 92 -6.47 -2.81 10.98
CA TRP A 92 -7.29 -3.41 9.94
C TRP A 92 -6.80 -4.78 9.45
N ARG A 93 -5.61 -5.21 9.86
CA ARG A 93 -4.94 -6.40 9.31
C ARG A 93 -5.81 -7.65 9.37
N ASP A 94 -6.37 -7.96 10.53
CA ASP A 94 -7.15 -9.19 10.72
C ASP A 94 -8.47 -9.15 9.96
N THR A 95 -9.09 -7.98 9.84
CA THR A 95 -10.31 -7.80 9.04
C THR A 95 -10.00 -7.96 7.55
N LEU A 96 -8.93 -7.32 7.05
CA LEU A 96 -8.48 -7.49 5.67
C LEU A 96 -8.22 -8.97 5.34
N ALA A 97 -7.56 -9.70 6.24
CA ALA A 97 -7.22 -11.11 6.07
C ALA A 97 -8.46 -12.02 5.85
N GLN A 98 -9.61 -11.63 6.38
CA GLN A 98 -10.86 -12.39 6.26
C GLN A 98 -11.66 -12.07 4.98
N ILE A 99 -11.37 -10.97 4.31
CA ILE A 99 -12.09 -10.58 3.08
C ILE A 99 -11.53 -11.37 1.90
N PRO A 100 -12.36 -12.04 1.07
CA PRO A 100 -11.89 -12.75 -0.12
C PRO A 100 -11.17 -11.82 -1.11
N TYR A 101 -10.21 -12.35 -1.85
CA TYR A 101 -9.41 -11.58 -2.80
C TYR A 101 -10.25 -10.89 -3.89
N ASP A 102 -11.31 -11.54 -4.37
CA ASP A 102 -12.21 -11.02 -5.40
C ASP A 102 -13.10 -9.84 -4.93
N ARG A 103 -13.03 -9.53 -3.64
CA ARG A 103 -13.68 -8.37 -3.02
C ARG A 103 -12.69 -7.28 -2.58
N ARG A 104 -11.42 -7.44 -2.92
CA ARG A 104 -10.38 -6.46 -2.62
C ARG A 104 -9.99 -5.66 -3.86
N LEU A 105 -9.65 -4.40 -3.66
CA LEU A 105 -9.08 -3.51 -4.67
C LEU A 105 -7.61 -3.25 -4.36
N LEU A 106 -6.73 -3.48 -5.34
CA LEU A 106 -5.38 -2.93 -5.32
C LEU A 106 -5.37 -1.61 -6.09
N LEU A 107 -5.07 -0.52 -5.40
CA LEU A 107 -4.96 0.81 -5.98
C LEU A 107 -3.49 1.21 -6.07
N LEU A 108 -2.98 1.37 -7.29
CA LEU A 108 -1.61 1.77 -7.57
C LEU A 108 -1.56 3.18 -8.16
N PRO A 109 -0.57 4.01 -7.79
CA PRO A 109 -0.40 5.32 -8.38
C PRO A 109 0.39 5.22 -9.69
N LYS A 110 0.04 6.04 -10.67
CA LYS A 110 0.81 6.16 -11.92
C LYS A 110 2.26 6.61 -11.71
N CYS A 111 2.55 7.22 -10.56
CA CYS A 111 3.90 7.71 -10.20
C CYS A 111 4.95 6.61 -10.13
N LEU A 112 4.55 5.34 -10.01
CA LEU A 112 5.45 4.17 -10.04
C LEU A 112 5.97 3.85 -11.45
N ARG A 113 5.35 4.37 -12.51
CA ARG A 113 5.77 4.12 -13.90
C ARG A 113 7.11 4.80 -14.21
N VAL A 114 7.84 4.26 -15.14
CA VAL A 114 8.95 4.96 -15.80
C VAL A 114 8.36 5.88 -16.85
N GLU A 115 8.16 7.16 -16.53
CA GLU A 115 7.31 8.08 -17.28
C GLU A 115 7.75 8.23 -18.74
N GLU A 116 9.04 8.41 -18.98
CA GLU A 116 9.61 8.68 -20.30
C GLU A 116 9.54 7.47 -21.26
N ARG A 117 9.32 6.27 -20.72
CA ARG A 117 9.38 5.01 -21.48
C ARG A 117 8.11 4.19 -21.41
N CYS A 118 7.15 4.59 -20.58
CA CYS A 118 5.92 3.84 -20.39
C CYS A 118 5.00 3.95 -21.64
N PRO A 119 4.68 2.85 -22.34
CA PRO A 119 3.83 2.87 -23.52
C PRO A 119 2.32 2.86 -23.19
N ALA A 120 1.97 2.78 -21.90
CA ALA A 120 0.60 2.60 -21.47
C ALA A 120 -0.25 3.85 -21.71
N PRO A 121 -1.41 3.73 -22.39
CA PRO A 121 -2.36 4.83 -22.53
C PRO A 121 -3.15 5.03 -21.23
N PHE A 122 -3.83 6.17 -21.16
CA PHE A 122 -4.82 6.45 -20.12
C PHE A 122 -6.21 6.39 -20.70
N ASP A 123 -7.17 5.89 -19.90
CA ASP A 123 -8.59 6.05 -20.13
C ASP A 123 -9.23 6.89 -19.00
N GLU A 124 -10.55 6.91 -18.94
CA GLU A 124 -11.29 7.62 -17.90
C GLU A 124 -11.10 7.06 -16.48
N PHE A 125 -10.63 5.82 -16.36
CA PHE A 125 -10.41 5.14 -15.07
C PHE A 125 -8.95 5.20 -14.62
N GLY A 126 -8.00 5.32 -15.53
CA GLY A 126 -6.59 5.41 -15.20
C GLY A 126 -5.63 4.90 -16.26
N LEU A 127 -4.48 4.40 -15.83
CA LEU A 127 -3.43 3.87 -16.70
C LEU A 127 -3.72 2.42 -17.09
N LEU A 128 -3.81 2.13 -18.38
CA LEU A 128 -3.94 0.77 -18.90
C LEU A 128 -2.56 0.13 -19.08
N CYS A 129 -2.07 -0.56 -18.05
CA CYS A 129 -0.75 -1.19 -18.09
C CYS A 129 -0.60 -2.11 -19.30
N LYS A 130 0.54 -2.02 -20.00
CA LYS A 130 0.88 -2.83 -21.19
C LYS A 130 1.93 -3.90 -20.86
N GLU A 131 2.16 -4.19 -19.60
CA GLU A 131 3.06 -5.25 -19.15
C GLU A 131 4.44 -5.18 -19.81
N CYS A 132 4.97 -3.97 -19.91
CA CYS A 132 6.22 -3.70 -20.64
C CYS A 132 7.49 -4.03 -19.85
N GLY A 133 7.38 -4.47 -18.60
CA GLY A 133 8.51 -4.85 -17.74
C GLY A 133 9.35 -3.69 -17.21
N LEU A 134 8.90 -2.44 -17.36
CA LEU A 134 9.72 -1.27 -17.01
C LEU A 134 9.55 -0.80 -15.56
N CYS A 135 8.47 -1.17 -14.88
CA CYS A 135 8.17 -0.70 -13.54
C CYS A 135 7.44 -1.76 -12.71
N SER A 136 7.33 -1.53 -11.41
CA SER A 136 6.67 -2.45 -10.46
C SER A 136 5.15 -2.54 -10.64
N ILE A 137 4.52 -1.64 -11.39
CA ILE A 137 3.07 -1.70 -11.63
C ILE A 137 2.69 -3.04 -12.26
N GLN A 138 3.43 -3.49 -13.26
CA GLN A 138 3.17 -4.77 -13.93
C GLN A 138 3.17 -5.93 -12.94
N ASP A 139 4.26 -6.08 -12.18
CA ASP A 139 4.43 -7.23 -11.29
C ASP A 139 3.35 -7.28 -10.22
N LEU A 140 3.02 -6.11 -9.66
CA LEU A 140 1.97 -5.97 -8.65
C LEU A 140 0.58 -6.22 -9.22
N SER A 141 0.30 -5.69 -10.45
CA SER A 141 -1.00 -5.88 -11.10
C SER A 141 -1.23 -7.33 -11.47
N VAL A 142 -0.28 -7.95 -12.16
CA VAL A 142 -0.37 -9.35 -12.59
C VAL A 142 -0.58 -10.29 -11.42
N GLU A 143 0.18 -10.10 -10.32
CA GLU A 143 0.01 -10.96 -9.15
C GLU A 143 -1.31 -10.72 -8.43
N ALA A 144 -1.72 -9.47 -8.26
CA ALA A 144 -2.99 -9.17 -7.61
C ALA A 144 -4.18 -9.70 -8.43
N GLU A 145 -4.18 -9.54 -9.75
CA GLU A 145 -5.21 -10.09 -10.64
C GLU A 145 -5.22 -11.62 -10.59
N ARG A 146 -4.05 -12.27 -10.54
CA ARG A 146 -3.94 -13.73 -10.39
C ARG A 146 -4.58 -14.22 -9.09
N LEU A 147 -4.48 -13.45 -8.00
CA LEU A 147 -5.13 -13.73 -6.73
C LEU A 147 -6.64 -13.46 -6.76
N GLY A 148 -7.13 -12.67 -7.70
CA GLY A 148 -8.55 -12.30 -7.85
C GLY A 148 -8.89 -10.86 -7.52
N TYR A 149 -7.93 -10.01 -7.16
CA TYR A 149 -8.18 -8.59 -6.90
C TYR A 149 -8.71 -7.86 -8.13
N ALA A 150 -9.56 -6.85 -7.90
CA ALA A 150 -9.66 -5.75 -8.84
C ALA A 150 -8.40 -4.89 -8.74
N VAL A 151 -7.83 -4.48 -9.88
CA VAL A 151 -6.64 -3.61 -9.91
C VAL A 151 -6.96 -2.31 -10.64
N LEU A 152 -6.55 -1.20 -10.05
CA LEU A 152 -6.69 0.12 -10.64
C LEU A 152 -5.39 0.90 -10.52
N VAL A 153 -4.89 1.40 -11.65
CA VAL A 153 -3.72 2.28 -11.68
C VAL A 153 -4.21 3.69 -11.99
N ALA A 154 -4.53 4.48 -10.96
CA ALA A 154 -5.26 5.73 -11.12
C ALA A 154 -4.69 6.87 -10.29
N GLU A 155 -5.11 8.08 -10.65
CA GLU A 155 -4.97 9.28 -9.82
C GLU A 155 -6.31 9.65 -9.21
N GLY A 156 -6.33 9.77 -7.88
CA GLY A 156 -7.48 10.29 -7.16
C GLY A 156 -8.44 9.24 -6.62
N SER A 157 -9.33 9.72 -5.76
CA SER A 157 -10.22 8.88 -4.94
C SER A 157 -11.64 8.71 -5.49
N ALA A 158 -12.02 9.45 -6.55
CA ALA A 158 -13.41 9.48 -7.02
C ALA A 158 -13.88 8.11 -7.52
N ILE A 159 -13.09 7.45 -8.37
CA ILE A 159 -13.41 6.13 -8.91
C ILE A 159 -13.42 5.06 -7.81
N VAL A 160 -12.49 5.14 -6.86
CA VAL A 160 -12.42 4.23 -5.71
C VAL A 160 -13.70 4.32 -4.87
N ARG A 161 -14.17 5.55 -4.61
CA ARG A 161 -15.42 5.78 -3.90
C ARG A 161 -16.60 5.13 -4.62
N GLN A 162 -16.72 5.33 -5.93
CA GLN A 162 -17.79 4.73 -6.72
C GLN A 162 -17.74 3.20 -6.67
N MET A 163 -16.57 2.59 -6.76
CA MET A 163 -16.41 1.13 -6.65
C MET A 163 -16.84 0.60 -5.27
N ILE A 164 -16.53 1.33 -4.21
CA ILE A 164 -16.97 1.00 -2.84
C ILE A 164 -18.49 1.12 -2.73
N GLU A 165 -19.08 2.21 -3.22
CA GLU A 165 -20.53 2.46 -3.16
C GLU A 165 -21.35 1.41 -3.90
N THR A 166 -20.78 0.74 -4.90
CA THR A 166 -21.43 -0.41 -5.59
C THR A 166 -21.51 -1.67 -4.75
N GLY A 167 -20.81 -1.73 -3.61
CA GLY A 167 -20.74 -2.90 -2.75
C GLY A 167 -19.93 -4.09 -3.32
N LYS A 168 -19.24 -3.89 -4.44
CA LYS A 168 -18.37 -4.92 -5.04
C LYS A 168 -17.02 -5.03 -4.35
N ILE A 169 -16.54 -3.92 -3.80
CA ILE A 169 -15.27 -3.82 -3.10
C ILE A 169 -15.53 -3.64 -1.61
N GLU A 170 -14.97 -4.53 -0.83
CA GLU A 170 -15.08 -4.55 0.64
C GLU A 170 -13.77 -4.18 1.35
N ALA A 171 -12.65 -4.14 0.62
CA ALA A 171 -11.36 -3.70 1.16
C ALA A 171 -10.48 -3.05 0.09
N VAL A 172 -9.62 -2.13 0.51
CA VAL A 172 -8.67 -1.44 -0.37
C VAL A 172 -7.25 -1.61 0.14
N VAL A 173 -6.36 -2.07 -0.72
CA VAL A 173 -4.90 -2.00 -0.53
C VAL A 173 -4.39 -0.89 -1.42
N GLY A 174 -3.98 0.23 -0.84
CA GLY A 174 -3.65 1.45 -1.58
C GLY A 174 -2.17 1.85 -1.46
N VAL A 175 -1.53 2.11 -2.59
CA VAL A 175 -0.20 2.73 -2.64
C VAL A 175 -0.36 4.19 -3.05
N SER A 176 0.20 5.14 -2.28
CA SER A 176 0.15 6.56 -2.62
C SER A 176 1.17 7.38 -1.83
N CYS A 177 1.30 8.67 -2.14
CA CYS A 177 2.07 9.58 -1.30
C CYS A 177 1.32 9.83 0.04
N ILE A 178 2.06 10.15 1.11
CA ILE A 178 1.50 10.38 2.44
C ILE A 178 0.39 11.42 2.43
N ASN A 179 0.57 12.52 1.71
CA ASN A 179 -0.41 13.61 1.64
C ASN A 179 -1.77 13.19 1.07
N VAL A 180 -1.78 12.23 0.13
CA VAL A 180 -3.03 11.66 -0.41
C VAL A 180 -3.63 10.69 0.58
N LEU A 181 -2.81 9.86 1.22
CA LEU A 181 -3.28 8.90 2.23
C LEU A 181 -3.98 9.62 3.39
N GLU A 182 -3.41 10.72 3.89
CA GLU A 182 -4.05 11.54 4.93
C GLU A 182 -5.44 12.05 4.54
N LYS A 183 -5.60 12.46 3.28
CA LYS A 183 -6.90 12.92 2.76
C LYS A 183 -7.92 11.79 2.61
N CYS A 184 -7.44 10.55 2.44
CA CYS A 184 -8.31 9.39 2.30
C CYS A 184 -8.82 8.85 3.64
N PHE A 185 -8.09 9.04 4.74
CA PHE A 185 -8.48 8.51 6.05
C PHE A 185 -9.92 8.85 6.48
N PRO A 186 -10.40 10.11 6.42
CA PRO A 186 -11.77 10.43 6.81
C PRO A 186 -12.83 9.72 5.97
N HIS A 187 -12.55 9.46 4.69
CA HIS A 187 -13.46 8.74 3.81
C HIS A 187 -13.50 7.25 4.13
N MET A 188 -12.35 6.65 4.44
CA MET A 188 -12.26 5.24 4.84
C MET A 188 -12.91 5.00 6.20
N GLU A 189 -12.70 5.92 7.15
CA GLU A 189 -13.37 5.93 8.45
C GLU A 189 -14.88 5.97 8.29
N ALA A 190 -15.41 6.92 7.49
CA ALA A 190 -16.84 7.06 7.25
C ALA A 190 -17.47 5.86 6.54
N ALA A 191 -16.74 5.23 5.64
CA ALA A 191 -17.18 4.02 4.93
C ALA A 191 -17.09 2.74 5.78
N ALA A 192 -16.36 2.77 6.88
CA ALA A 192 -16.03 1.61 7.73
C ALA A 192 -15.48 0.41 6.94
N ILE A 193 -14.74 0.68 5.85
CA ILE A 193 -14.15 -0.33 4.98
C ILE A 193 -12.68 -0.49 5.33
N PRO A 194 -12.19 -1.72 5.47
CA PRO A 194 -10.77 -1.99 5.67
C PRO A 194 -9.94 -1.35 4.56
N GLY A 195 -9.11 -0.40 4.94
CA GLY A 195 -8.16 0.26 4.08
C GLY A 195 -6.76 0.16 4.64
N VAL A 196 -5.86 -0.50 3.92
CA VAL A 196 -4.44 -0.50 4.25
C VAL A 196 -3.69 0.32 3.22
N ALA A 197 -2.73 1.08 3.69
CA ALA A 197 -2.04 2.09 2.89
C ALA A 197 -0.53 1.87 2.94
N ILE A 198 0.12 1.94 1.79
CA ILE A 198 1.57 1.85 1.68
C ILE A 198 2.10 3.15 1.06
N PRO A 199 2.89 3.94 1.79
CA PRO A 199 3.39 5.19 1.28
C PRO A 199 4.51 4.99 0.27
N LEU A 200 4.51 5.83 -0.77
CA LEU A 200 5.63 5.99 -1.69
C LEU A 200 6.86 6.52 -0.94
N LEU A 201 8.05 6.11 -1.35
CA LEU A 201 9.30 6.47 -0.67
C LEU A 201 9.88 7.82 -1.10
N GLN A 202 9.40 8.38 -2.23
CA GLN A 202 9.82 9.69 -2.74
C GLN A 202 8.66 10.68 -2.76
N ASP A 203 8.99 11.95 -2.66
CA ASP A 203 8.03 13.07 -2.63
C ASP A 203 7.83 13.70 -4.03
N ASP A 204 7.81 12.88 -5.06
CA ASP A 204 7.60 13.33 -6.43
C ASP A 204 6.47 12.50 -7.10
N CYS A 205 5.89 13.05 -8.17
CA CYS A 205 4.80 12.40 -8.91
C CYS A 205 5.29 11.55 -10.10
N VAL A 206 6.59 11.32 -10.22
CA VAL A 206 7.21 10.58 -11.34
C VAL A 206 8.35 9.69 -10.86
N ASN A 207 8.47 8.51 -11.46
CA ASN A 207 9.58 7.58 -11.20
C ASN A 207 9.81 7.29 -9.70
N THR A 208 8.73 7.18 -8.94
CA THR A 208 8.78 6.88 -7.51
C THR A 208 8.93 5.39 -7.24
N THR A 209 9.26 5.05 -6.01
CA THR A 209 9.35 3.66 -5.54
C THR A 209 8.50 3.45 -4.30
N VAL A 210 8.24 2.19 -4.01
CA VAL A 210 7.52 1.73 -2.82
C VAL A 210 8.27 0.56 -2.19
N ASP A 211 8.03 0.29 -0.92
CA ASP A 211 8.50 -0.93 -0.27
C ASP A 211 7.73 -2.14 -0.85
N LEU A 212 8.30 -2.75 -1.90
CA LEU A 212 7.66 -3.84 -2.64
C LEU A 212 7.38 -5.06 -1.75
N ASP A 213 8.28 -5.39 -0.83
CA ASP A 213 8.08 -6.50 0.09
C ASP A 213 6.82 -6.27 0.94
N TRP A 214 6.59 -5.02 1.35
CA TRP A 214 5.39 -4.67 2.13
C TRP A 214 4.10 -4.74 1.31
N VAL A 215 4.11 -4.26 0.06
CA VAL A 215 2.95 -4.40 -0.83
C VAL A 215 2.65 -5.88 -1.04
N TRP A 216 3.70 -6.68 -1.31
CA TRP A 216 3.60 -8.11 -1.54
C TRP A 216 2.99 -8.84 -0.34
N ASP A 217 3.49 -8.57 0.86
CA ASP A 217 2.96 -9.15 2.10
C ASP A 217 1.46 -8.82 2.30
N LEU A 218 1.03 -7.61 1.95
CA LEU A 218 -0.36 -7.19 2.13
C LEU A 218 -1.32 -7.77 1.08
N ILE A 219 -0.88 -7.90 -0.18
CA ILE A 219 -1.75 -8.49 -1.22
C ILE A 219 -1.94 -10.00 -1.04
N HIS A 220 -0.97 -10.70 -0.42
CA HIS A 220 -1.07 -12.13 -0.13
C HIS A 220 -1.72 -12.45 1.22
N LEU A 221 -2.00 -11.43 2.03
CA LEU A 221 -2.52 -11.63 3.37
C LEU A 221 -3.82 -12.42 3.40
N THR A 222 -3.85 -13.51 4.16
CA THR A 222 -5.01 -14.38 4.38
C THR A 222 -5.22 -14.68 5.87
N SER A 223 -6.35 -15.28 6.19
CA SER A 223 -6.64 -15.74 7.55
C SER A 223 -5.71 -16.87 8.03
N ASP A 224 -5.02 -17.53 7.10
CA ASP A 224 -4.10 -18.63 7.40
C ASP A 224 -2.71 -18.15 7.85
N ASP A 225 -2.44 -16.82 7.76
CA ASP A 225 -1.19 -16.17 8.15
C ASP A 225 -1.12 -15.80 9.65
N LYS A 226 -1.82 -16.55 10.50
CA LYS A 226 -1.85 -16.33 11.97
C LYS A 226 -0.80 -17.12 12.72
#